data_04b15f3d33fe78b9115fd5ad1f96a7bd
#
_entry.id   04b15f3d33fe78b9115fd5ad1f96a7bd
#
_cell.length_a   1.000
_cell.length_b   1.000
_cell.length_c   1.000
_cell.angle_alpha   90.00
_cell.angle_beta   90.00
_cell.angle_gamma   90.00
#
_symmetry.space_group_name_H-M   'P 1'
#
loop_
_entity.id
_entity.type
_entity.pdbx_description
1 polymer ?
#
loop_
_entity_poly.entity_id
_entity_poly.type
_entity_poly.pdbx_seq_one_letter_code
_entity_poly.pdbx_strand_id
1 'polypeptide(L)'
;MLPYILTDNSLTIVVDGKALTMESSNPSFIEAKRLLSEEKYDELPDLFDTPKAVERFAEGNIKVSDGEVSYKGEVIHNHVVGRILDFMREGLPYKPLTRFVEKLMENPSRRAVHELYAFLEHKSMPLTPDGNFLAYKGVRDDFSDWHSGRFGNKVGDVNEMPRNRVCDNASIGCSDGFHAGSLDYARQYGNGGHLMVVEIDPSDVVSVPNDCDC
;
A
#
# COMPACT_ATOMS: atom_id res chain seq x y z
N MET A 1 18.28 30.67 12.23
CA MET A 1 16.79 30.64 12.19
C MET A 1 16.39 30.58 10.73
N LEU A 2 15.62 29.59 10.30
CA LEU A 2 15.15 29.45 8.94
C LEU A 2 13.97 30.40 8.71
N PRO A 3 13.99 31.29 7.70
CA PRO A 3 12.85 32.14 7.39
C PRO A 3 11.68 31.31 6.88
N TYR A 4 10.48 31.51 7.41
CA TYR A 4 9.29 30.82 6.97
C TYR A 4 8.02 31.65 7.05
N ILE A 5 7.02 31.26 6.27
CA ILE A 5 5.64 31.76 6.33
C ILE A 5 4.72 30.53 6.45
N LEU A 6 3.96 30.46 7.53
CA LEU A 6 2.97 29.41 7.77
C LEU A 6 1.57 30.03 7.71
N THR A 7 0.72 29.42 6.88
CA THR A 7 -0.72 29.70 6.81
C THR A 7 -1.51 28.41 7.10
N ASP A 8 -2.84 28.51 7.10
CA ASP A 8 -3.68 27.32 7.25
C ASP A 8 -3.51 26.31 6.10
N ASN A 9 -3.20 26.82 4.90
CA ASN A 9 -3.18 26.05 3.67
C ASN A 9 -1.77 25.81 3.09
N SER A 10 -0.74 26.47 3.61
CA SER A 10 0.61 26.33 3.06
C SER A 10 1.70 26.66 4.08
N LEU A 11 2.87 26.10 3.84
CA LEU A 11 4.12 26.45 4.49
C LEU A 11 5.16 26.80 3.42
N THR A 12 5.72 27.99 3.52
CA THR A 12 6.88 28.41 2.69
C THR A 12 8.09 28.57 3.58
N ILE A 13 9.21 28.00 3.19
CA ILE A 13 10.52 28.20 3.81
C ILE A 13 11.49 28.80 2.80
N VAL A 14 12.53 29.48 3.28
CA VAL A 14 13.60 29.98 2.41
C VAL A 14 14.90 29.27 2.76
N VAL A 15 15.41 28.51 1.79
CA VAL A 15 16.67 27.75 1.90
C VAL A 15 17.62 28.22 0.79
N ASP A 16 18.80 28.64 1.16
CA ASP A 16 19.83 29.13 0.22
C ASP A 16 19.29 30.17 -0.79
N GLY A 17 18.43 31.08 -0.29
CA GLY A 17 17.82 32.14 -1.10
C GLY A 17 16.70 31.70 -2.03
N LYS A 18 16.29 30.42 -1.99
CA LYS A 18 15.16 29.87 -2.75
C LYS A 18 13.97 29.67 -1.83
N ALA A 19 12.79 30.13 -2.27
CA ALA A 19 11.53 29.86 -1.59
C ALA A 19 11.03 28.47 -2.01
N LEU A 20 10.78 27.61 -1.02
CA LEU A 20 10.15 26.28 -1.18
C LEU A 20 8.78 26.34 -0.52
N THR A 21 7.74 25.95 -1.25
CA THR A 21 6.36 25.99 -0.73
C THR A 21 5.75 24.61 -0.73
N MET A 22 5.06 24.27 0.34
CA MET A 22 4.32 23.03 0.55
C MET A 22 2.87 23.39 0.87
N GLU A 23 1.94 22.82 0.14
CA GLU A 23 0.51 22.96 0.37
C GLU A 23 0.03 22.03 1.49
N SER A 24 -1.10 22.35 2.14
CA SER A 24 -1.68 21.54 3.22
C SER A 24 -2.11 20.13 2.79
N SER A 25 -2.30 19.91 1.50
CA SER A 25 -2.54 18.60 0.91
C SER A 25 -1.32 17.69 0.87
N ASN A 26 -0.11 18.25 1.01
CA ASN A 26 1.12 17.48 1.01
C ASN A 26 1.19 16.56 2.24
N PRO A 27 1.50 15.26 2.06
CA PRO A 27 1.60 14.28 3.16
C PRO A 27 2.55 14.69 4.30
N SER A 28 3.58 15.50 4.00
CA SER A 28 4.56 15.98 4.97
C SER A 28 4.15 17.26 5.71
N PHE A 29 3.01 17.88 5.36
CA PHE A 29 2.62 19.18 5.90
C PHE A 29 2.42 19.17 7.43
N ILE A 30 1.77 18.13 7.97
CA ILE A 30 1.55 17.97 9.41
C ILE A 30 2.87 17.81 10.14
N GLU A 31 3.77 17.01 9.59
CA GLU A 31 5.10 16.80 10.15
C GLU A 31 5.95 18.09 10.10
N ALA A 32 5.86 18.84 9.01
CA ALA A 32 6.54 20.13 8.90
C ALA A 32 6.05 21.13 9.96
N LYS A 33 4.74 21.17 10.23
CA LYS A 33 4.19 22.00 11.35
C LYS A 33 4.70 21.53 12.71
N ARG A 34 4.83 20.22 12.93
CA ARG A 34 5.38 19.68 14.17
C ARG A 34 6.83 20.09 14.36
N LEU A 35 7.67 19.95 13.32
CA LEU A 35 9.08 20.37 13.37
C LEU A 35 9.23 21.87 13.63
N LEU A 36 8.36 22.72 13.06
CA LEU A 36 8.32 24.14 13.36
C LEU A 36 8.01 24.41 14.84
N SER A 37 7.02 23.70 15.41
CA SER A 37 6.64 23.86 16.81
C SER A 37 7.72 23.37 17.78
N GLU A 38 8.54 22.42 17.36
CA GLU A 38 9.68 21.88 18.12
C GLU A 38 10.99 22.63 17.83
N GLU A 39 10.95 23.69 17.02
CA GLU A 39 12.12 24.50 16.62
C GLU A 39 13.23 23.71 15.90
N LYS A 40 12.87 22.58 15.27
CA LYS A 40 13.78 21.71 14.52
C LYS A 40 13.94 22.17 13.07
N TYR A 41 14.43 23.40 12.91
CA TYR A 41 14.51 24.06 11.60
C TYR A 41 15.44 23.37 10.61
N ASP A 42 16.46 22.67 11.08
CA ASP A 42 17.45 22.00 10.25
C ASP A 42 16.89 20.75 9.53
N GLU A 43 15.80 20.21 10.07
CA GLU A 43 15.13 19.02 9.49
C GLU A 43 14.03 19.39 8.48
N LEU A 44 13.60 20.66 8.44
CA LEU A 44 12.52 21.11 7.57
C LEU A 44 12.81 20.98 6.07
N PRO A 45 14.00 21.36 5.57
CA PRO A 45 14.30 21.31 4.13
C PRO A 45 14.10 19.90 3.53
N ASP A 46 14.40 18.84 4.28
CA ASP A 46 14.27 17.47 3.81
C ASP A 46 12.81 17.05 3.56
N LEU A 47 11.84 17.70 4.21
CA LEU A 47 10.41 17.45 3.98
C LEU A 47 9.89 18.09 2.68
N PHE A 48 10.62 19.07 2.12
CA PHE A 48 10.32 19.69 0.83
C PHE A 48 11.00 18.96 -0.34
N ASP A 49 11.97 18.09 -0.04
CA ASP A 49 12.56 17.13 -0.96
C ASP A 49 11.77 15.81 -0.86
N THR A 50 10.93 15.53 -1.85
CA THR A 50 10.02 14.38 -1.75
C THR A 50 10.76 13.04 -1.64
N PRO A 51 11.85 12.74 -2.36
CA PRO A 51 12.70 11.58 -2.11
C PRO A 51 13.12 11.42 -0.67
N LYS A 52 13.68 12.47 -0.08
CA LYS A 52 14.11 12.46 1.33
C LYS A 52 12.95 12.30 2.30
N ALA A 53 11.79 12.89 2.00
CA ALA A 53 10.60 12.73 2.80
C ALA A 53 10.09 11.28 2.81
N VAL A 54 10.19 10.55 1.69
CA VAL A 54 9.89 9.11 1.61
C VAL A 54 10.91 8.30 2.41
N GLU A 55 12.20 8.57 2.24
CA GLU A 55 13.26 7.90 2.99
C GLU A 55 13.09 8.08 4.51
N ARG A 56 12.77 9.29 4.94
CA ARG A 56 12.50 9.59 6.34
C ARG A 56 11.27 8.86 6.85
N PHE A 57 10.19 8.84 6.07
CA PHE A 57 8.96 8.14 6.44
C PHE A 57 9.16 6.63 6.59
N ALA A 58 9.96 6.03 5.72
CA ALA A 58 10.31 4.60 5.73
C ALA A 58 11.51 4.29 6.65
N GLU A 59 11.91 5.22 7.53
CA GLU A 59 13.04 5.06 8.47
C GLU A 59 14.33 4.59 7.77
N GLY A 60 14.52 4.98 6.51
CA GLY A 60 15.67 4.59 5.68
C GLY A 60 15.58 3.20 5.03
N ASN A 61 14.50 2.45 5.26
CA ASN A 61 14.29 1.15 4.61
C ASN A 61 14.07 1.30 3.09
N ILE A 62 13.37 2.37 2.69
CA ILE A 62 13.18 2.72 1.28
C ILE A 62 14.07 3.92 0.96
N LYS A 63 14.81 3.82 -0.13
CA LYS A 63 15.61 4.93 -0.68
C LYS A 63 15.22 5.18 -2.12
N VAL A 64 15.20 6.46 -2.48
CA VAL A 64 14.88 6.92 -3.82
C VAL A 64 16.03 7.77 -4.34
N SER A 65 16.77 7.27 -5.34
CA SER A 65 17.86 7.99 -5.97
C SER A 65 17.92 7.67 -7.46
N ASP A 66 18.26 8.68 -8.27
CA ASP A 66 18.48 8.56 -9.72
C ASP A 66 17.33 7.85 -10.49
N GLY A 67 16.08 7.98 -9.99
CA GLY A 67 14.92 7.33 -10.60
C GLY A 67 14.76 5.85 -10.24
N GLU A 68 15.56 5.36 -9.31
CA GLU A 68 15.44 4.01 -8.76
C GLU A 68 14.90 4.06 -7.33
N VAL A 69 14.18 3.00 -6.94
CA VAL A 69 13.75 2.77 -5.56
C VAL A 69 14.39 1.50 -5.05
N SER A 70 14.99 1.55 -3.88
CA SER A 70 15.55 0.38 -3.20
C SER A 70 14.88 0.16 -1.84
N TYR A 71 14.77 -1.10 -1.44
CA TYR A 71 14.32 -1.51 -0.12
C TYR A 71 15.44 -2.26 0.59
N LYS A 72 15.88 -1.75 1.76
CA LYS A 72 17.01 -2.31 2.53
C LYS A 72 18.27 -2.55 1.68
N GLY A 73 18.50 -1.67 0.69
CA GLY A 73 19.64 -1.71 -0.20
C GLY A 73 19.49 -2.59 -1.44
N GLU A 74 18.38 -3.30 -1.62
CA GLU A 74 18.05 -4.04 -2.83
C GLU A 74 17.17 -3.20 -3.75
N VAL A 75 17.57 -3.04 -5.01
CA VAL A 75 16.80 -2.27 -6.00
C VAL A 75 15.53 -3.00 -6.35
N ILE A 76 14.41 -2.30 -6.23
CA ILE A 76 13.09 -2.81 -6.59
C ILE A 76 12.80 -2.46 -8.04
N HIS A 77 12.87 -3.46 -8.91
CA HIS A 77 12.53 -3.30 -10.32
C HIS A 77 11.11 -3.75 -10.58
N ASN A 78 10.14 -2.87 -10.38
CA ASN A 78 8.76 -3.18 -10.76
C ASN A 78 7.90 -1.90 -10.87
N HIS A 79 6.66 -2.08 -11.32
CA HIS A 79 5.67 -1.00 -11.47
C HIS A 79 5.39 -0.20 -10.18
N VAL A 80 5.65 -0.76 -8.97
CA VAL A 80 5.50 -0.03 -7.69
C VAL A 80 6.40 1.16 -7.67
N VAL A 81 7.63 0.96 -8.10
CA VAL A 81 8.61 2.02 -8.19
C VAL A 81 8.07 3.15 -9.04
N GLY A 82 7.55 2.82 -10.22
CA GLY A 82 6.93 3.80 -11.11
C GLY A 82 5.81 4.58 -10.40
N ARG A 83 4.89 3.89 -9.74
CA ARG A 83 3.79 4.54 -9.02
C ARG A 83 4.22 5.37 -7.82
N ILE A 84 5.21 4.92 -7.04
CA ILE A 84 5.78 5.74 -5.97
C ILE A 84 6.33 7.03 -6.57
N LEU A 85 7.14 6.94 -7.61
CA LEU A 85 7.75 8.09 -8.26
C LEU A 85 6.70 9.01 -8.90
N ASP A 86 5.63 8.47 -9.47
CA ASP A 86 4.52 9.24 -10.02
C ASP A 86 3.75 9.96 -8.91
N PHE A 87 3.37 9.27 -7.84
CA PHE A 87 2.72 9.87 -6.68
C PHE A 87 3.57 10.98 -6.06
N MET A 88 4.88 10.75 -5.99
CA MET A 88 5.81 11.77 -5.51
C MET A 88 5.84 12.99 -6.42
N ARG A 89 5.92 12.81 -7.75
CA ARG A 89 5.92 13.91 -8.71
C ARG A 89 4.63 14.71 -8.71
N GLU A 90 3.50 14.04 -8.48
CA GLU A 90 2.16 14.64 -8.47
C GLU A 90 1.75 15.16 -7.09
N GLY A 91 2.59 15.02 -6.06
CA GLY A 91 2.29 15.43 -4.69
C GLY A 91 1.16 14.62 -4.03
N LEU A 92 0.90 13.40 -4.53
CA LEU A 92 -0.14 12.52 -4.01
C LEU A 92 0.30 11.80 -2.72
N PRO A 93 -0.64 11.28 -1.91
CA PRO A 93 -0.33 10.56 -0.68
C PRO A 93 0.47 9.28 -0.94
N TYR A 94 1.77 9.31 -0.74
CA TYR A 94 2.67 8.17 -0.96
C TYR A 94 2.79 7.23 0.26
N LYS A 95 2.43 7.69 1.47
CA LYS A 95 2.62 6.92 2.71
C LYS A 95 1.94 5.53 2.71
N PRO A 96 0.68 5.37 2.30
CA PRO A 96 0.08 4.05 2.18
C PRO A 96 0.82 3.14 1.21
N LEU A 97 1.31 3.70 0.10
CA LEU A 97 2.05 2.96 -0.92
C LEU A 97 3.43 2.54 -0.40
N THR A 98 4.11 3.39 0.37
CA THR A 98 5.37 3.08 1.03
C THR A 98 5.21 1.90 2.00
N ARG A 99 4.19 1.95 2.87
CA ARG A 99 3.89 0.86 3.80
C ARG A 99 3.50 -0.44 3.08
N PHE A 100 2.75 -0.32 1.99
CA PHE A 100 2.42 -1.47 1.14
C PHE A 100 3.69 -2.14 0.61
N VAL A 101 4.66 -1.36 0.12
CA VAL A 101 5.94 -1.89 -0.36
C VAL A 101 6.72 -2.59 0.75
N GLU A 102 6.81 -1.97 1.93
CA GLU A 102 7.50 -2.59 3.07
C GLU A 102 6.91 -3.97 3.38
N LYS A 103 5.58 -4.07 3.51
CA LYS A 103 4.89 -5.33 3.76
C LYS A 103 5.05 -6.33 2.60
N LEU A 104 4.93 -5.85 1.36
CA LEU A 104 5.12 -6.70 0.19
C LEU A 104 6.51 -7.32 0.14
N MET A 105 7.54 -6.55 0.50
CA MET A 105 8.93 -7.03 0.54
C MET A 105 9.22 -7.98 1.73
N GLU A 106 8.35 -8.03 2.73
CA GLU A 106 8.38 -9.04 3.78
C GLU A 106 7.77 -10.38 3.35
N ASN A 107 7.08 -10.42 2.21
CA ASN A 107 6.51 -11.65 1.69
C ASN A 107 7.62 -12.65 1.30
N PRO A 108 7.63 -13.86 1.87
CA PRO A 108 8.70 -14.85 1.63
C PRO A 108 8.67 -15.45 0.21
N SER A 109 7.61 -15.20 -0.58
CA SER A 109 7.46 -15.73 -1.93
C SER A 109 7.75 -14.66 -2.98
N ARG A 110 8.91 -14.73 -3.63
CA ARG A 110 9.25 -13.84 -4.76
C ARG A 110 8.17 -13.86 -5.86
N ARG A 111 7.58 -15.02 -6.11
CA ARG A 111 6.51 -15.15 -7.10
C ARG A 111 5.27 -14.37 -6.68
N ALA A 112 4.80 -14.55 -5.43
CA ALA A 112 3.64 -13.83 -4.91
C ALA A 112 3.85 -12.31 -4.95
N VAL A 113 5.06 -11.82 -4.67
CA VAL A 113 5.42 -10.39 -4.80
C VAL A 113 5.18 -9.88 -6.22
N HIS A 114 5.65 -10.60 -7.22
CA HIS A 114 5.49 -10.18 -8.62
C HIS A 114 4.02 -10.28 -9.08
N GLU A 115 3.35 -11.38 -8.77
CA GLU A 115 1.96 -11.64 -9.17
C GLU A 115 0.99 -10.65 -8.53
N LEU A 116 1.09 -10.44 -7.21
CA LEU A 116 0.22 -9.52 -6.48
C LEU A 116 0.32 -8.10 -7.01
N TYR A 117 1.52 -7.72 -7.35
CA TYR A 117 1.78 -6.38 -7.82
C TYR A 117 1.08 -6.07 -9.16
N ALA A 118 1.28 -6.96 -10.13
CA ALA A 118 0.61 -6.87 -11.42
C ALA A 118 -0.92 -6.90 -11.27
N PHE A 119 -1.43 -7.75 -10.36
CA PHE A 119 -2.86 -7.83 -10.07
C PHE A 119 -3.44 -6.51 -9.53
N LEU A 120 -2.81 -5.92 -8.52
CA LEU A 120 -3.28 -4.68 -7.92
C LEU A 120 -3.24 -3.50 -8.90
N GLU A 121 -2.23 -3.45 -9.76
CA GLU A 121 -2.15 -2.43 -10.80
C GLU A 121 -3.28 -2.56 -11.81
N HIS A 122 -3.50 -3.77 -12.32
CA HIS A 122 -4.52 -4.05 -13.33
C HIS A 122 -5.95 -3.78 -12.81
N LYS A 123 -6.23 -4.08 -11.54
CA LYS A 123 -7.56 -3.96 -10.93
C LYS A 123 -7.77 -2.70 -10.10
N SER A 124 -6.78 -1.83 -10.00
CA SER A 124 -6.87 -0.56 -9.25
C SER A 124 -7.38 -0.75 -7.82
N MET A 125 -6.89 -1.78 -7.11
CA MET A 125 -7.31 -2.09 -5.75
C MET A 125 -6.90 -0.97 -4.78
N PRO A 126 -7.81 -0.51 -3.90
CA PRO A 126 -7.48 0.51 -2.92
C PRO A 126 -6.50 0.02 -1.87
N LEU A 127 -5.65 0.93 -1.38
CA LEU A 127 -4.77 0.70 -0.24
C LEU A 127 -5.34 1.35 1.02
N THR A 128 -5.16 0.70 2.16
CA THR A 128 -5.45 1.29 3.47
C THR A 128 -4.29 2.19 3.92
N PRO A 129 -4.51 3.09 4.89
CA PRO A 129 -3.44 3.90 5.46
C PRO A 129 -2.27 3.07 6.00
N ASP A 130 -2.52 1.83 6.43
CA ASP A 130 -1.53 0.91 7.00
C ASP A 130 -0.83 0.04 5.95
N GLY A 131 -1.09 0.28 4.65
CA GLY A 131 -0.43 -0.40 3.54
C GLY A 131 -1.01 -1.77 3.21
N ASN A 132 -2.15 -2.15 3.78
CA ASN A 132 -2.91 -3.31 3.32
C ASN A 132 -3.69 -2.95 2.06
N PHE A 133 -4.12 -3.93 1.30
CA PHE A 133 -5.02 -3.68 0.18
C PHE A 133 -6.42 -4.22 0.45
N LEU A 134 -7.39 -3.59 -0.20
CA LEU A 134 -8.78 -4.01 -0.13
C LEU A 134 -9.13 -4.82 -1.37
N ALA A 135 -9.73 -5.98 -1.13
CA ALA A 135 -10.26 -6.85 -2.18
C ALA A 135 -11.71 -7.23 -1.84
N TYR A 136 -12.33 -8.01 -2.70
CA TYR A 136 -13.73 -8.38 -2.54
C TYR A 136 -13.88 -9.89 -2.42
N LYS A 137 -14.90 -10.31 -1.65
CA LYS A 137 -15.23 -11.72 -1.42
C LYS A 137 -16.73 -11.92 -1.43
N GLY A 138 -17.20 -12.84 -2.26
CA GLY A 138 -18.57 -13.34 -2.19
C GLY A 138 -18.70 -14.39 -1.08
N VAL A 139 -19.74 -14.29 -0.25
CA VAL A 139 -20.01 -15.22 0.85
C VAL A 139 -21.48 -15.61 0.88
N ARG A 140 -21.83 -16.68 1.60
CA ARG A 140 -23.21 -17.15 1.74
C ARG A 140 -24.07 -16.17 2.57
N ASP A 141 -25.39 -16.38 2.59
CA ASP A 141 -26.36 -15.58 3.37
C ASP A 141 -26.06 -15.59 4.88
N ASP A 142 -25.49 -16.67 5.40
CA ASP A 142 -25.08 -16.81 6.79
C ASP A 142 -23.67 -16.26 7.08
N PHE A 143 -23.04 -15.61 6.08
CA PHE A 143 -21.68 -15.11 6.10
C PHE A 143 -20.60 -16.20 6.14
N SER A 144 -20.94 -17.45 5.92
CA SER A 144 -19.92 -18.50 5.77
C SER A 144 -19.28 -18.47 4.37
N ASP A 145 -18.06 -19.02 4.26
CA ASP A 145 -17.39 -19.15 2.98
C ASP A 145 -18.09 -20.17 2.04
N TRP A 146 -18.07 -19.91 0.74
CA TRP A 146 -18.70 -20.80 -0.24
C TRP A 146 -17.99 -22.15 -0.35
N HIS A 147 -16.68 -22.20 -0.20
CA HIS A 147 -15.89 -23.39 -0.45
C HIS A 147 -16.12 -24.46 0.63
N SER A 148 -15.92 -24.12 1.91
CA SER A 148 -15.99 -25.07 3.02
C SER A 148 -17.18 -24.89 3.92
N GLY A 149 -17.75 -23.69 3.99
CA GLY A 149 -18.80 -23.30 4.94
C GLY A 149 -18.32 -23.24 6.40
N ARG A 150 -17.01 -23.25 6.63
CA ARG A 150 -16.42 -23.31 7.98
C ARG A 150 -15.94 -21.97 8.52
N PHE A 151 -15.61 -21.04 7.63
CA PHE A 151 -15.04 -19.75 8.00
C PHE A 151 -16.12 -18.68 7.96
N GLY A 152 -16.30 -17.97 9.06
CA GLY A 152 -17.15 -16.79 9.15
C GLY A 152 -16.50 -15.60 8.45
N ASN A 153 -17.33 -14.71 7.86
CA ASN A 153 -16.86 -13.52 7.19
C ASN A 153 -17.77 -12.32 7.54
N LYS A 154 -18.26 -12.25 8.79
CA LYS A 154 -18.98 -11.07 9.27
C LYS A 154 -18.01 -9.90 9.40
N VAL A 155 -18.56 -8.70 9.42
CA VAL A 155 -17.75 -7.50 9.63
C VAL A 155 -16.99 -7.60 10.95
N GLY A 156 -15.65 -7.48 10.88
CA GLY A 156 -14.77 -7.63 12.04
C GLY A 156 -14.20 -9.04 12.25
N ASP A 157 -14.69 -10.04 11.52
CA ASP A 157 -14.08 -11.38 11.58
C ASP A 157 -12.67 -11.36 10.98
N VAL A 158 -11.74 -12.04 11.65
CA VAL A 158 -10.37 -12.27 11.16
C VAL A 158 -10.21 -13.76 10.89
N ASN A 159 -9.80 -14.11 9.68
CA ASN A 159 -9.56 -15.48 9.28
C ASN A 159 -8.06 -15.72 9.11
N GLU A 160 -7.53 -16.70 9.80
CA GLU A 160 -6.11 -17.08 9.76
C GLU A 160 -5.93 -18.55 9.40
N MET A 161 -4.86 -18.84 8.68
CA MET A 161 -4.48 -20.19 8.31
C MET A 161 -2.94 -20.28 8.20
N PRO A 162 -2.32 -21.38 8.65
CA PRO A 162 -0.91 -21.58 8.42
C PRO A 162 -0.55 -21.52 6.94
N ARG A 163 0.45 -20.71 6.58
CA ARG A 163 0.86 -20.46 5.19
C ARG A 163 1.11 -21.75 4.40
N ASN A 164 1.71 -22.76 5.03
CA ASN A 164 2.01 -24.06 4.41
C ASN A 164 0.78 -24.96 4.16
N ARG A 165 -0.42 -24.51 4.51
CA ARG A 165 -1.69 -25.15 4.17
C ARG A 165 -2.41 -24.47 3.02
N VAL A 166 -1.92 -23.32 2.59
CA VAL A 166 -2.50 -22.58 1.47
C VAL A 166 -1.89 -23.10 0.18
N CYS A 167 -2.72 -23.35 -0.82
CA CYS A 167 -2.25 -23.75 -2.14
C CYS A 167 -1.47 -22.60 -2.80
N ASP A 168 -0.24 -22.89 -3.20
CA ASP A 168 0.64 -21.93 -3.87
C ASP A 168 0.67 -22.08 -5.40
N ASN A 169 -0.13 -23.00 -5.95
CA ASN A 169 -0.18 -23.24 -7.39
C ASN A 169 -1.14 -22.26 -8.07
N ALA A 170 -0.60 -21.24 -8.74
CA ALA A 170 -1.38 -20.24 -9.46
C ALA A 170 -2.26 -20.80 -10.61
N SER A 171 -2.03 -22.05 -11.06
CA SER A 171 -2.85 -22.70 -12.08
C SER A 171 -4.10 -23.38 -11.51
N ILE A 172 -4.32 -23.32 -10.19
CA ILE A 172 -5.48 -23.89 -9.51
C ILE A 172 -6.29 -22.74 -8.89
N GLY A 173 -7.41 -22.41 -9.51
CA GLY A 173 -8.22 -21.25 -9.09
C GLY A 173 -8.98 -21.44 -7.79
N CYS A 174 -9.45 -22.67 -7.51
CA CYS A 174 -10.18 -23.00 -6.28
C CYS A 174 -9.45 -24.11 -5.52
N SER A 175 -8.81 -23.80 -4.42
CA SER A 175 -8.06 -24.74 -3.59
C SER A 175 -8.02 -24.29 -2.13
N ASP A 176 -7.18 -24.94 -1.30
CA ASP A 176 -7.02 -24.55 0.10
C ASP A 176 -6.47 -23.14 0.23
N GLY A 177 -7.15 -22.31 1.01
CA GLY A 177 -6.80 -20.91 1.25
C GLY A 177 -8.01 -19.99 1.38
N PHE A 178 -7.75 -18.73 1.70
CA PHE A 178 -8.75 -17.68 1.67
C PHE A 178 -8.67 -16.96 0.32
N HIS A 179 -9.78 -16.94 -0.42
CA HIS A 179 -9.85 -16.32 -1.73
C HIS A 179 -10.56 -14.97 -1.65
N ALA A 180 -9.99 -14.00 -2.32
CA ALA A 180 -10.57 -12.70 -2.58
C ALA A 180 -10.12 -12.23 -3.97
N GLY A 181 -10.84 -11.33 -4.59
CA GLY A 181 -10.53 -10.89 -5.94
C GLY A 181 -11.12 -9.52 -6.27
N SER A 182 -11.24 -9.24 -7.56
CA SER A 182 -11.87 -8.03 -8.05
C SER A 182 -13.35 -8.00 -7.70
N LEU A 183 -13.96 -6.81 -7.79
CA LEU A 183 -15.39 -6.63 -7.53
C LEU A 183 -16.25 -7.51 -8.43
N ASP A 184 -15.94 -7.57 -9.71
CA ASP A 184 -16.72 -8.30 -10.69
C ASP A 184 -16.63 -9.81 -10.49
N TYR A 185 -15.44 -10.31 -10.16
CA TYR A 185 -15.23 -11.70 -9.81
C TYR A 185 -16.01 -12.08 -8.54
N ALA A 186 -15.87 -11.31 -7.49
CA ALA A 186 -16.55 -11.59 -6.22
C ALA A 186 -18.08 -11.53 -6.32
N ARG A 187 -18.62 -10.67 -7.18
CA ARG A 187 -20.07 -10.61 -7.47
C ARG A 187 -20.59 -11.88 -8.10
N GLN A 188 -19.85 -12.50 -9.01
CA GLN A 188 -20.24 -13.77 -9.64
C GLN A 188 -20.33 -14.90 -8.61
N TYR A 189 -19.39 -14.95 -7.68
CA TYR A 189 -19.39 -15.92 -6.59
C TYR A 189 -20.42 -15.63 -5.50
N GLY A 190 -20.70 -14.36 -5.24
CA GLY A 190 -21.66 -13.91 -4.22
C GLY A 190 -23.10 -13.93 -4.64
N ASN A 191 -23.43 -14.53 -5.78
CA ASN A 191 -24.81 -14.56 -6.30
C ASN A 191 -25.75 -15.34 -5.36
N GLY A 192 -26.62 -14.60 -4.66
CA GLY A 192 -27.52 -15.14 -3.63
C GLY A 192 -26.99 -15.06 -2.20
N GLY A 193 -25.90 -14.37 -1.95
CA GLY A 193 -25.32 -14.12 -0.63
C GLY A 193 -24.88 -12.68 -0.46
N HIS A 194 -23.83 -12.47 0.33
CA HIS A 194 -23.28 -11.13 0.58
C HIS A 194 -21.97 -10.91 -0.17
N LEU A 195 -21.73 -9.65 -0.54
CA LEU A 195 -20.45 -9.18 -1.06
C LEU A 195 -19.73 -8.43 0.07
N MET A 196 -18.55 -8.94 0.45
CA MET A 196 -17.73 -8.39 1.52
C MET A 196 -16.54 -7.65 0.93
N VAL A 197 -16.12 -6.58 1.59
CA VAL A 197 -14.80 -5.99 1.42
C VAL A 197 -13.88 -6.63 2.45
N VAL A 198 -12.75 -7.15 2.02
CA VAL A 198 -11.75 -7.78 2.88
C VAL A 198 -10.44 -6.99 2.79
N GLU A 199 -9.81 -6.82 3.94
CA GLU A 199 -8.50 -6.19 4.07
C GLU A 199 -7.44 -7.29 4.15
N ILE A 200 -6.39 -7.18 3.32
CA ILE A 200 -5.37 -8.22 3.17
C ILE A 200 -3.99 -7.60 3.34
N ASP A 201 -3.17 -8.23 4.18
CA ASP A 201 -1.77 -7.87 4.30
C ASP A 201 -0.98 -8.43 3.10
N PRO A 202 -0.21 -7.62 2.37
CA PRO A 202 0.59 -8.08 1.23
C PRO A 202 1.59 -9.19 1.58
N SER A 203 2.10 -9.21 2.81
CA SER A 203 3.05 -10.25 3.27
C SER A 203 2.42 -11.63 3.35
N ASP A 204 1.10 -11.71 3.52
CA ASP A 204 0.36 -12.96 3.69
C ASP A 204 -0.08 -13.60 2.37
N VAL A 205 -0.02 -12.87 1.26
CA VAL A 205 -0.42 -13.41 -0.04
C VAL A 205 0.49 -14.55 -0.46
N VAL A 206 -0.11 -15.69 -0.81
CA VAL A 206 0.62 -16.90 -1.22
C VAL A 206 0.69 -17.00 -2.74
N SER A 207 -0.39 -16.67 -3.43
CA SER A 207 -0.50 -16.81 -4.87
C SER A 207 -1.63 -15.92 -5.42
N VAL A 208 -1.48 -15.47 -6.65
CA VAL A 208 -2.57 -14.88 -7.46
C VAL A 208 -2.88 -15.87 -8.58
N PRO A 209 -4.08 -16.49 -8.60
CA PRO A 209 -4.45 -17.46 -9.63
C PRO A 209 -4.45 -16.86 -11.03
N ASN A 210 -4.08 -17.70 -12.03
CA ASN A 210 -4.02 -17.31 -13.45
C ASN A 210 -5.33 -17.52 -14.21
N ASP A 211 -6.33 -18.11 -13.55
CA ASP A 211 -7.54 -18.64 -14.19
C ASP A 211 -8.67 -17.61 -14.29
N CYS A 212 -8.46 -16.44 -13.80
CA CYS A 212 -9.47 -15.42 -13.84
C CYS A 212 -8.89 -14.07 -14.31
N ASP A 213 -9.69 -13.35 -15.05
CA ASP A 213 -9.50 -11.92 -15.30
C ASP A 213 -9.73 -11.11 -14.00
N CYS A 214 -9.38 -11.72 -12.86
CA CYS A 214 -9.59 -11.14 -11.55
C CYS A 214 -8.61 -10.02 -11.28
#